data_85d16da71325e9b2e3cdd875921b085a
#
_entry.id   85d16da71325e9b2e3cdd875921b085a
#
_cell.length_a   1.000
_cell.length_b   1.000
_cell.length_c   1.000
_cell.angle_alpha   90.00
_cell.angle_beta   90.00
_cell.angle_gamma   90.00
#
_symmetry.space_group_name_H-M   'P 1'
#
loop_
_entity.id
_entity.type
_entity.pdbx_description
1 polymer ?
#
loop_
_entity_poly.entity_id
_entity_poly.type
_entity_poly.pdbx_seq_one_letter_code
_entity_poly.pdbx_strand_id
1 'polypeptide(L)'
;PAAVLLIFGVLIVAYRDLLDLILGVVSLGMASIWMFGFLGLAGIPFNQIMISVPPLLLAVGIDFGIHAVNRYREDRATGLDVGDAMQVTTDQLLVAFFIVTGTTVIGFLANLASELPPIRDFGIVAAVGIVFTFLIFGIFLPAAKVWVDRRRESWPIPTFSQRPLGEEGSALGGVLSIGVTVADRAPVVLLVLALVFSASAAGYATGVDTSFSQEDFLPPEEVSPLLKALPEPFAPSDYDAVATLNFLEDEFTASQGGSVTIYLE
;
A
#
# COMPACT_ATOMS: atom_id res chain seq x y z
N PRO A 1 13.23 4.68 -2.37
CA PRO A 1 13.49 5.55 -1.19
C PRO A 1 12.30 6.44 -0.86
N ALA A 2 11.71 7.14 -1.87
CA ALA A 2 10.61 8.08 -1.67
C ALA A 2 9.37 7.46 -0.99
N ALA A 3 8.92 6.28 -1.44
CA ALA A 3 7.79 5.58 -0.84
C ALA A 3 8.02 5.26 0.64
N VAL A 4 9.23 4.84 1.00
CA VAL A 4 9.57 4.52 2.39
C VAL A 4 9.53 5.78 3.26
N LEU A 5 10.08 6.90 2.79
CA LEU A 5 10.02 8.19 3.51
C LEU A 5 8.59 8.68 3.68
N LEU A 6 7.75 8.54 2.65
CA LEU A 6 6.34 8.90 2.71
C LEU A 6 5.58 8.01 3.71
N ILE A 7 5.84 6.69 3.71
CA ILE A 7 5.28 5.74 4.67
C ILE A 7 5.64 6.16 6.11
N PHE A 8 6.91 6.42 6.39
CA PHE A 8 7.33 6.89 7.72
C PHE A 8 6.67 8.22 8.10
N GLY A 9 6.56 9.15 7.17
CA GLY A 9 5.87 10.42 7.38
C GLY A 9 4.40 10.23 7.78
N VAL A 10 3.68 9.38 7.04
CA VAL A 10 2.28 9.04 7.36
C VAL A 10 2.17 8.36 8.72
N LEU A 11 3.04 7.40 9.04
CA LEU A 11 3.04 6.70 10.32
C LEU A 11 3.30 7.64 11.50
N ILE A 12 4.24 8.58 11.38
CA ILE A 12 4.52 9.58 12.43
C ILE A 12 3.29 10.44 12.69
N VAL A 13 2.64 10.91 11.61
CA VAL A 13 1.43 11.74 11.70
C VAL A 13 0.24 10.95 12.26
N ALA A 14 0.11 9.68 11.90
CA ALA A 14 -1.00 8.84 12.32
C ALA A 14 -0.85 8.34 13.76
N TYR A 15 0.30 7.79 14.08
CA TYR A 15 0.50 7.20 15.41
C TYR A 15 0.78 8.23 16.49
N ARG A 16 1.52 9.30 16.21
CA ARG A 16 1.84 10.38 17.15
C ARG A 16 2.35 9.92 18.54
N ASP A 17 2.71 8.66 18.65
CA ASP A 17 3.29 8.02 19.82
C ASP A 17 4.43 7.11 19.37
N LEU A 18 5.58 7.19 20.07
CA LEU A 18 6.80 6.48 19.65
C LEU A 18 6.64 4.97 19.72
N LEU A 19 5.97 4.45 20.74
CA LEU A 19 5.81 3.00 20.89
C LEU A 19 4.81 2.45 19.87
N ASP A 20 3.74 3.17 19.57
CA ASP A 20 2.80 2.79 18.52
C ASP A 20 3.47 2.83 17.14
N LEU A 21 4.35 3.82 16.91
CA LEU A 21 5.18 3.89 15.71
C LEU A 21 6.10 2.67 15.60
N ILE A 22 6.81 2.33 16.67
CA ILE A 22 7.71 1.16 16.70
C ILE A 22 6.91 -0.13 16.45
N LEU A 23 5.77 -0.31 17.11
CA LEU A 23 4.91 -1.48 16.91
C LEU A 23 4.43 -1.57 15.46
N GLY A 24 4.01 -0.45 14.86
CA GLY A 24 3.61 -0.39 13.46
C GLY A 24 4.74 -0.78 12.52
N VAL A 25 5.93 -0.20 12.71
CA VAL A 25 7.13 -0.51 11.89
C VAL A 25 7.56 -1.96 12.05
N VAL A 26 7.57 -2.51 13.27
CA VAL A 26 7.87 -3.92 13.52
C VAL A 26 6.86 -4.83 12.82
N SER A 27 5.56 -4.50 12.90
CA SER A 27 4.50 -5.26 12.22
C SER A 27 4.66 -5.23 10.70
N LEU A 28 5.00 -4.09 10.11
CA LEU A 28 5.29 -3.96 8.68
C LEU A 28 6.52 -4.78 8.26
N GLY A 29 7.58 -4.73 9.09
CA GLY A 29 8.78 -5.55 8.89
C GLY A 29 8.46 -7.05 8.94
N MET A 30 7.66 -7.48 9.90
CA MET A 30 7.20 -8.88 10.00
C MET A 30 6.41 -9.30 8.76
N ALA A 31 5.47 -8.49 8.27
CA ALA A 31 4.69 -8.79 7.08
C ALA A 31 5.61 -8.99 5.85
N SER A 32 6.59 -8.11 5.69
CA SER A 32 7.58 -8.21 4.61
C SER A 32 8.44 -9.46 4.74
N ILE A 33 8.95 -9.76 5.95
CA ILE A 33 9.80 -10.94 6.20
C ILE A 33 9.00 -12.23 5.95
N TRP A 34 7.75 -12.32 6.40
CA TRP A 34 6.92 -13.49 6.18
C TRP A 34 6.61 -13.69 4.69
N MET A 35 6.35 -12.60 3.96
CA MET A 35 6.12 -12.66 2.51
C MET A 35 7.37 -13.16 1.77
N PHE A 36 8.57 -12.61 2.06
CA PHE A 36 9.81 -13.07 1.44
C PHE A 36 10.16 -14.51 1.87
N GLY A 37 9.88 -14.87 3.12
CA GLY A 37 10.01 -16.23 3.62
C GLY A 37 9.13 -17.23 2.86
N PHE A 38 7.86 -16.87 2.63
CA PHE A 38 6.95 -17.67 1.82
C PHE A 38 7.45 -17.83 0.38
N LEU A 39 7.89 -16.74 -0.23
CA LEU A 39 8.43 -16.76 -1.60
C LEU A 39 9.61 -17.74 -1.72
N GLY A 40 10.54 -17.71 -0.75
CA GLY A 40 11.65 -18.65 -0.70
C GLY A 40 11.22 -20.10 -0.46
N LEU A 41 10.26 -20.35 0.45
CA LEU A 41 9.73 -21.69 0.74
C LEU A 41 8.96 -22.28 -0.43
N ALA A 42 8.20 -21.46 -1.15
CA ALA A 42 7.43 -21.89 -2.32
C ALA A 42 8.30 -22.07 -3.57
N GLY A 43 9.57 -21.68 -3.54
CA GLY A 43 10.48 -21.74 -4.69
C GLY A 43 10.06 -20.81 -5.84
N ILE A 44 9.32 -19.74 -5.52
CA ILE A 44 8.86 -18.77 -6.52
C ILE A 44 9.99 -17.78 -6.79
N PRO A 45 10.45 -17.62 -8.04
CA PRO A 45 11.53 -16.69 -8.36
C PRO A 45 11.07 -15.24 -8.19
N PHE A 46 11.93 -14.41 -7.61
CA PHE A 46 11.67 -12.97 -7.52
C PHE A 46 11.86 -12.33 -8.90
N ASN A 47 10.75 -11.90 -9.48
CA ASN A 47 10.72 -11.24 -10.79
C ASN A 47 10.41 -9.74 -10.66
N GLN A 48 10.46 -9.00 -11.78
CA GLN A 48 10.26 -7.54 -11.79
C GLN A 48 8.88 -7.13 -11.29
N ILE A 49 7.82 -7.91 -11.55
CA ILE A 49 6.46 -7.61 -11.09
C ILE A 49 6.36 -7.73 -9.55
N MET A 50 7.13 -8.64 -8.96
CA MET A 50 7.19 -8.85 -7.50
C MET A 50 7.69 -7.63 -6.72
N ILE A 51 8.40 -6.70 -7.35
CA ILE A 51 8.88 -5.46 -6.72
C ILE A 51 7.71 -4.63 -6.18
N SER A 52 6.53 -4.76 -6.77
CA SER A 52 5.31 -4.04 -6.35
C SER A 52 4.62 -4.64 -5.12
N VAL A 53 4.89 -5.91 -4.77
CA VAL A 53 4.21 -6.59 -3.66
C VAL A 53 4.54 -5.98 -2.29
N PRO A 54 5.82 -5.74 -1.91
CA PRO A 54 6.13 -5.14 -0.62
C PRO A 54 5.45 -3.77 -0.38
N PRO A 55 5.51 -2.79 -1.30
CA PRO A 55 4.79 -1.52 -1.11
C PRO A 55 3.27 -1.71 -0.94
N LEU A 56 2.68 -2.65 -1.68
CA LEU A 56 1.26 -2.97 -1.56
C LEU A 56 0.91 -3.49 -0.16
N LEU A 57 1.67 -4.46 0.35
CA LEU A 57 1.46 -5.01 1.69
C LEU A 57 1.66 -3.97 2.79
N LEU A 58 2.68 -3.11 2.63
CA LEU A 58 2.93 -2.01 3.55
C LEU A 58 1.75 -1.04 3.57
N ALA A 59 1.17 -0.69 2.43
CA ALA A 59 0.02 0.21 2.34
C ALA A 59 -1.20 -0.37 3.09
N VAL A 60 -1.54 -1.64 2.84
CA VAL A 60 -2.66 -2.32 3.53
C VAL A 60 -2.38 -2.50 5.03
N GLY A 61 -1.14 -2.83 5.39
CA GLY A 61 -0.74 -2.97 6.79
C GLY A 61 -0.83 -1.65 7.56
N ILE A 62 -0.43 -0.55 6.95
CA ILE A 62 -0.56 0.79 7.53
C ILE A 62 -2.03 1.12 7.79
N ASP A 63 -2.90 0.86 6.82
CA ASP A 63 -4.33 1.11 6.93
C ASP A 63 -4.94 0.32 8.10
N PHE A 64 -4.71 -0.99 8.17
CA PHE A 64 -5.15 -1.82 9.29
C PHE A 64 -4.59 -1.33 10.63
N GLY A 65 -3.30 -0.98 10.68
CA GLY A 65 -2.64 -0.50 11.89
C GLY A 65 -3.21 0.83 12.39
N ILE A 66 -3.43 1.78 11.50
CA ILE A 66 -4.03 3.09 11.84
C ILE A 66 -5.44 2.89 12.37
N HIS A 67 -6.26 2.08 11.69
CA HIS A 67 -7.62 1.80 12.14
C HIS A 67 -7.65 1.12 13.50
N ALA A 68 -6.83 0.09 13.71
CA ALA A 68 -6.76 -0.62 14.99
C ALA A 68 -6.33 0.29 16.15
N VAL A 69 -5.24 1.06 15.97
CA VAL A 69 -4.74 1.95 17.03
C VAL A 69 -5.67 3.12 17.27
N ASN A 70 -6.25 3.71 16.21
CA ASN A 70 -7.16 4.84 16.38
C ASN A 70 -8.45 4.41 17.08
N ARG A 71 -9.06 3.28 16.67
CA ARG A 71 -10.26 2.76 17.30
C ARG A 71 -10.02 2.41 18.77
N TYR A 72 -8.91 1.75 19.07
CA TYR A 72 -8.50 1.48 20.44
C TYR A 72 -8.39 2.77 21.28
N ARG A 73 -7.83 3.85 20.75
CA ARG A 73 -7.75 5.14 21.43
C ARG A 73 -9.13 5.76 21.66
N GLU A 74 -10.04 5.62 20.72
CA GLU A 74 -11.45 6.05 20.89
C GLU A 74 -12.10 5.31 22.06
N ASP A 75 -11.98 3.98 22.11
CA ASP A 75 -12.53 3.16 23.17
C ASP A 75 -11.85 3.45 24.52
N ARG A 76 -10.54 3.71 24.56
CA ARG A 76 -9.83 4.18 25.76
C ARG A 76 -10.32 5.55 26.23
N ALA A 77 -10.64 6.46 25.33
CA ALA A 77 -11.17 7.79 25.67
C ALA A 77 -12.55 7.74 26.34
N THR A 78 -13.33 6.66 26.16
CA THR A 78 -14.59 6.43 26.88
C THR A 78 -14.38 5.98 28.34
N GLY A 79 -13.15 5.72 28.75
CA GLY A 79 -12.79 5.29 30.12
C GLY A 79 -12.66 3.77 30.30
N LEU A 80 -12.72 2.98 29.24
CA LEU A 80 -12.46 1.54 29.29
C LEU A 80 -11.01 1.26 29.68
N ASP A 81 -10.76 0.15 30.35
CA ASP A 81 -9.41 -0.29 30.64
C ASP A 81 -8.68 -0.77 29.37
N VAL A 82 -7.36 -1.09 29.48
CA VAL A 82 -6.53 -1.52 28.35
C VAL A 82 -7.08 -2.79 27.69
N GLY A 83 -7.52 -3.76 28.50
CA GLY A 83 -8.01 -5.05 28.01
C GLY A 83 -9.37 -4.92 27.34
N ASP A 84 -10.31 -4.29 28.02
CA ASP A 84 -11.70 -4.11 27.55
C ASP A 84 -11.75 -3.24 26.28
N ALA A 85 -11.00 -2.15 26.25
CA ALA A 85 -10.92 -1.30 25.06
C ALA A 85 -10.40 -2.07 23.84
N MET A 86 -9.35 -2.89 24.02
CA MET A 86 -8.82 -3.68 22.90
C MET A 86 -9.77 -4.80 22.49
N GLN A 87 -10.49 -5.40 23.41
CA GLN A 87 -11.50 -6.41 23.08
C GLN A 87 -12.61 -5.80 22.22
N VAL A 88 -13.17 -4.66 22.61
CA VAL A 88 -14.22 -3.96 21.84
C VAL A 88 -13.68 -3.57 20.46
N THR A 89 -12.48 -3.01 20.41
CA THR A 89 -11.82 -2.66 19.15
C THR A 89 -11.67 -3.86 18.22
N THR A 90 -11.17 -4.99 18.76
CA THR A 90 -10.92 -6.20 17.98
C THR A 90 -12.22 -6.80 17.46
N ASP A 91 -13.26 -6.89 18.30
CA ASP A 91 -14.55 -7.43 17.91
C ASP A 91 -15.20 -6.64 16.75
N GLN A 92 -14.98 -5.34 16.72
CA GLN A 92 -15.52 -4.47 15.67
C GLN A 92 -14.71 -4.52 14.38
N LEU A 93 -13.39 -4.52 14.48
CA LEU A 93 -12.50 -4.42 13.31
C LEU A 93 -12.17 -5.76 12.67
N LEU A 94 -12.12 -6.86 13.44
CA LEU A 94 -11.69 -8.16 12.93
C LEU A 94 -12.58 -8.64 11.78
N VAL A 95 -13.89 -8.45 11.90
CA VAL A 95 -14.84 -8.82 10.84
C VAL A 95 -14.62 -7.99 9.58
N ALA A 96 -14.44 -6.68 9.73
CA ALA A 96 -14.16 -5.80 8.59
C ALA A 96 -12.82 -6.17 7.92
N PHE A 97 -11.76 -6.37 8.70
CA PHE A 97 -10.45 -6.77 8.19
C PHE A 97 -10.50 -8.14 7.51
N PHE A 98 -11.27 -9.09 8.05
CA PHE A 98 -11.45 -10.41 7.43
C PHE A 98 -12.14 -10.31 6.07
N ILE A 99 -13.21 -9.51 5.96
CA ILE A 99 -13.93 -9.30 4.70
C ILE A 99 -13.01 -8.63 3.66
N VAL A 100 -12.31 -7.56 4.04
CA VAL A 100 -11.36 -6.85 3.15
C VAL A 100 -10.25 -7.79 2.71
N THR A 101 -9.68 -8.56 3.64
CA THR A 101 -8.65 -9.56 3.34
C THR A 101 -9.19 -10.60 2.35
N GLY A 102 -10.35 -11.17 2.61
CA GLY A 102 -10.95 -12.19 1.75
C GLY A 102 -11.22 -11.70 0.33
N THR A 103 -11.82 -10.52 0.19
CA THR A 103 -12.08 -9.92 -1.13
C THR A 103 -10.78 -9.60 -1.87
N THR A 104 -9.76 -9.10 -1.17
CA THR A 104 -8.46 -8.79 -1.75
C THR A 104 -7.71 -10.05 -2.19
N VAL A 105 -7.74 -11.12 -1.37
CA VAL A 105 -7.18 -12.43 -1.71
C VAL A 105 -7.84 -12.99 -2.97
N ILE A 106 -9.17 -12.96 -3.06
CA ILE A 106 -9.90 -13.40 -4.25
C ILE A 106 -9.47 -12.59 -5.48
N GLY A 107 -9.35 -11.26 -5.34
CA GLY A 107 -8.90 -10.38 -6.40
C GLY A 107 -7.49 -10.73 -6.90
N PHE A 108 -6.54 -11.00 -6.01
CA PHE A 108 -5.19 -11.41 -6.41
C PHE A 108 -5.15 -12.82 -7.01
N LEU A 109 -5.91 -13.77 -6.46
CA LEU A 109 -5.99 -15.11 -7.00
C LEU A 109 -6.66 -15.17 -8.39
N ALA A 110 -7.43 -14.17 -8.78
CA ALA A 110 -7.92 -14.06 -10.15
C ALA A 110 -6.79 -14.02 -11.20
N ASN A 111 -5.59 -13.56 -10.82
CA ASN A 111 -4.40 -13.59 -11.68
C ASN A 111 -3.94 -15.01 -12.04
N LEU A 112 -4.40 -16.04 -11.34
CA LEU A 112 -4.14 -17.44 -11.69
C LEU A 112 -4.70 -17.81 -13.07
N ALA A 113 -5.70 -17.08 -13.55
CA ALA A 113 -6.25 -17.27 -14.89
C ALA A 113 -5.34 -16.71 -16.02
N SER A 114 -4.29 -15.96 -15.68
CA SER A 114 -3.34 -15.41 -16.66
C SER A 114 -2.52 -16.52 -17.34
N GLU A 115 -2.24 -16.35 -18.61
CA GLU A 115 -1.32 -17.23 -19.35
C GLU A 115 0.15 -16.96 -18.99
N LEU A 116 0.47 -15.79 -18.42
CA LEU A 116 1.82 -15.37 -18.07
C LEU A 116 2.21 -15.86 -16.66
N PRO A 117 3.21 -16.76 -16.53
CA PRO A 117 3.64 -17.28 -15.24
C PRO A 117 4.00 -16.19 -14.21
N PRO A 118 4.71 -15.09 -14.56
CA PRO A 118 5.02 -14.04 -13.59
C PRO A 118 3.80 -13.38 -12.97
N ILE A 119 2.69 -13.27 -13.71
CA ILE A 119 1.43 -12.69 -13.20
C ILE A 119 0.73 -13.67 -12.24
N ARG A 120 0.76 -14.97 -12.51
CA ARG A 120 0.24 -15.99 -11.61
C ARG A 120 1.00 -16.01 -10.29
N ASP A 121 2.33 -15.98 -10.37
CA ASP A 121 3.21 -15.95 -9.21
C ASP A 121 2.95 -14.70 -8.35
N PHE A 122 2.85 -13.53 -8.99
CA PHE A 122 2.46 -12.28 -8.33
C PHE A 122 1.13 -12.43 -7.58
N GLY A 123 0.11 -13.00 -8.24
CA GLY A 123 -1.20 -13.22 -7.62
C GLY A 123 -1.13 -14.07 -6.36
N ILE A 124 -0.37 -15.17 -6.39
CA ILE A 124 -0.18 -16.06 -5.23
C ILE A 124 0.54 -15.33 -4.10
N VAL A 125 1.67 -14.70 -4.39
CA VAL A 125 2.51 -14.05 -3.38
C VAL A 125 1.78 -12.86 -2.75
N ALA A 126 1.07 -12.06 -3.55
CA ALA A 126 0.26 -10.96 -3.04
C ALA A 126 -0.90 -11.46 -2.17
N ALA A 127 -1.62 -12.50 -2.60
CA ALA A 127 -2.72 -13.09 -1.83
C ALA A 127 -2.24 -13.61 -0.47
N VAL A 128 -1.17 -14.39 -0.42
CA VAL A 128 -0.59 -14.90 0.83
C VAL A 128 -0.04 -13.76 1.69
N GLY A 129 0.61 -12.77 1.08
CA GLY A 129 1.11 -11.59 1.78
C GLY A 129 -0.01 -10.80 2.49
N ILE A 130 -1.17 -10.65 1.86
CA ILE A 130 -2.35 -10.01 2.46
C ILE A 130 -2.88 -10.82 3.65
N VAL A 131 -2.89 -12.17 3.56
CA VAL A 131 -3.24 -13.02 4.71
C VAL A 131 -2.27 -12.82 5.86
N PHE A 132 -0.96 -12.76 5.61
CA PHE A 132 0.02 -12.48 6.64
C PHE A 132 -0.16 -11.08 7.25
N THR A 133 -0.47 -10.08 6.42
CA THR A 133 -0.79 -8.73 6.89
C THR A 133 -1.99 -8.75 7.83
N PHE A 134 -3.06 -9.44 7.47
CA PHE A 134 -4.23 -9.61 8.33
C PHE A 134 -3.88 -10.28 9.68
N LEU A 135 -3.11 -11.36 9.67
CA LEU A 135 -2.70 -12.06 10.90
C LEU A 135 -1.84 -11.15 11.80
N ILE A 136 -0.94 -10.40 11.21
CA ILE A 136 -0.04 -9.52 11.98
C ILE A 136 -0.80 -8.31 12.52
N PHE A 137 -1.57 -7.62 11.70
CA PHE A 137 -2.28 -6.41 12.12
C PHE A 137 -3.60 -6.67 12.84
N GLY A 138 -4.25 -7.80 12.58
CA GLY A 138 -5.49 -8.19 13.25
C GLY A 138 -5.28 -8.96 14.55
N ILE A 139 -4.13 -9.63 14.75
CA ILE A 139 -3.87 -10.45 15.93
C ILE A 139 -2.63 -10.00 16.68
N PHE A 140 -1.46 -9.97 16.01
CA PHE A 140 -0.20 -9.65 16.69
C PHE A 140 -0.15 -8.20 17.18
N LEU A 141 -0.49 -7.22 16.34
CA LEU A 141 -0.44 -5.80 16.70
C LEU A 141 -1.35 -5.47 17.90
N PRO A 142 -2.64 -5.88 17.93
CA PRO A 142 -3.50 -5.71 19.11
C PRO A 142 -2.93 -6.33 20.38
N ALA A 143 -2.45 -7.57 20.30
CA ALA A 143 -1.87 -8.25 21.44
C ALA A 143 -0.60 -7.55 21.97
N ALA A 144 0.29 -7.13 21.06
CA ALA A 144 1.50 -6.39 21.39
C ALA A 144 1.17 -5.01 21.98
N LYS A 145 0.14 -4.32 21.45
CA LYS A 145 -0.33 -3.03 21.99
C LYS A 145 -0.83 -3.16 23.41
N VAL A 146 -1.67 -4.15 23.71
CA VAL A 146 -2.14 -4.43 25.08
C VAL A 146 -0.95 -4.71 26.03
N TRP A 147 0.01 -5.51 25.57
CA TRP A 147 1.18 -5.84 26.38
C TRP A 147 2.03 -4.59 26.68
N VAL A 148 2.24 -3.73 25.68
CA VAL A 148 3.00 -2.48 25.86
C VAL A 148 2.28 -1.52 26.78
N ASP A 149 0.97 -1.31 26.60
CA ASP A 149 0.22 -0.33 27.39
C ASP A 149 0.07 -0.77 28.85
N ARG A 150 -0.11 -2.06 29.13
CA ARG A 150 -0.06 -2.60 30.50
C ARG A 150 1.32 -2.39 31.15
N ARG A 151 2.40 -2.46 30.37
CA ARG A 151 3.75 -2.16 30.90
C ARG A 151 3.94 -0.67 31.13
N ARG A 152 3.32 0.20 30.35
CA ARG A 152 3.34 1.64 30.57
C ARG A 152 2.71 2.05 31.91
N GLU A 153 1.69 1.35 32.37
CA GLU A 153 1.07 1.62 33.67
C GLU A 153 2.06 1.40 34.85
N SER A 154 3.05 0.53 34.67
CA SER A 154 4.05 0.20 35.67
C SER A 154 5.41 0.86 35.45
N TRP A 155 5.72 1.34 34.27
CA TRP A 155 7.01 1.95 33.93
C TRP A 155 6.80 3.41 33.46
N PRO A 156 7.69 4.34 33.87
CA PRO A 156 7.60 5.74 33.49
C PRO A 156 8.03 5.95 32.00
N ILE A 157 7.33 5.32 31.08
CA ILE A 157 7.59 5.50 29.66
C ILE A 157 6.83 6.75 29.19
N PRO A 158 7.50 7.72 28.52
CA PRO A 158 6.85 8.91 28.04
C PRO A 158 5.70 8.58 27.11
N THR A 159 4.52 9.13 27.40
CA THR A 159 3.36 9.09 26.51
C THR A 159 3.31 10.41 25.73
N PHE A 160 3.32 10.32 24.41
CA PHE A 160 3.05 11.46 23.56
C PHE A 160 1.53 11.63 23.40
N SER A 161 1.04 11.98 22.22
CA SER A 161 -0.38 12.18 22.02
C SER A 161 -1.11 10.84 21.78
N GLN A 162 -1.99 10.44 22.70
CA GLN A 162 -2.87 9.28 22.54
C GLN A 162 -4.31 9.66 22.15
N ARG A 163 -4.53 10.89 21.70
CA ARG A 163 -5.85 11.33 21.25
C ARG A 163 -6.23 10.67 19.92
N PRO A 164 -7.51 10.32 19.71
CA PRO A 164 -8.00 9.81 18.45
C PRO A 164 -7.70 10.75 17.28
N LEU A 165 -7.54 10.19 16.08
CA LEU A 165 -7.47 10.96 14.84
C LEU A 165 -8.87 11.49 14.51
N GLY A 166 -8.96 12.77 14.13
CA GLY A 166 -10.25 13.36 13.75
C GLY A 166 -11.11 13.85 14.91
N GLU A 167 -10.59 13.89 16.16
CA GLU A 167 -11.27 14.49 17.30
C GLU A 167 -11.72 15.93 16.97
N GLU A 168 -12.89 16.33 17.49
CA GLU A 168 -13.41 17.69 17.30
C GLU A 168 -12.40 18.73 17.76
N GLY A 169 -12.12 19.72 16.89
CA GLY A 169 -11.09 20.75 17.12
C GLY A 169 -9.70 20.39 16.62
N SER A 170 -9.47 19.21 16.05
CA SER A 170 -8.23 18.88 15.35
C SER A 170 -8.24 19.48 13.93
N ALA A 171 -7.04 19.78 13.38
CA ALA A 171 -6.92 20.27 12.01
C ALA A 171 -7.53 19.29 10.99
N LEU A 172 -7.35 17.99 11.20
CA LEU A 172 -7.93 16.94 10.36
C LEU A 172 -9.45 16.89 10.51
N GLY A 173 -9.97 16.96 11.73
CA GLY A 173 -11.41 17.03 12.00
C GLY A 173 -12.05 18.24 11.32
N GLY A 174 -11.37 19.40 11.31
CA GLY A 174 -11.82 20.60 10.61
C GLY A 174 -11.91 20.43 9.08
N VAL A 175 -10.95 19.75 8.47
CA VAL A 175 -10.98 19.44 7.02
C VAL A 175 -12.09 18.42 6.70
N LEU A 176 -12.23 17.37 7.51
CA LEU A 176 -13.27 16.37 7.32
C LEU A 176 -14.68 16.94 7.49
N SER A 177 -14.88 17.88 8.43
CA SER A 177 -16.17 18.53 8.65
C SER A 177 -16.63 19.36 7.44
N ILE A 178 -15.69 19.90 6.64
CA ILE A 178 -16.03 20.56 5.37
C ILE A 178 -16.65 19.53 4.39
N GLY A 179 -16.05 18.36 4.27
CA GLY A 179 -16.57 17.28 3.42
C GLY A 179 -17.97 16.85 3.84
N VAL A 180 -18.20 16.65 5.15
CA VAL A 180 -19.52 16.33 5.70
C VAL A 180 -20.53 17.44 5.41
N THR A 181 -20.16 18.69 5.66
CA THR A 181 -21.03 19.84 5.41
C THR A 181 -21.43 19.97 3.93
N VAL A 182 -20.49 19.73 3.02
CA VAL A 182 -20.78 19.76 1.56
C VAL A 182 -21.68 18.58 1.17
N ALA A 183 -21.42 17.39 1.71
CA ALA A 183 -22.25 16.21 1.47
C ALA A 183 -23.70 16.40 1.96
N ASP A 184 -23.88 17.01 3.13
CA ASP A 184 -25.21 17.26 3.68
C ASP A 184 -25.97 18.37 2.95
N ARG A 185 -25.26 19.45 2.57
CA ARG A 185 -25.92 20.62 1.96
C ARG A 185 -26.15 20.52 0.46
N ALA A 186 -25.31 19.75 -0.24
CA ALA A 186 -25.33 19.67 -1.70
C ALA A 186 -25.06 18.25 -2.23
N PRO A 187 -25.79 17.21 -1.76
CA PRO A 187 -25.53 15.82 -2.16
C PRO A 187 -25.70 15.62 -3.67
N VAL A 188 -26.70 16.25 -4.27
CA VAL A 188 -26.97 16.17 -5.71
C VAL A 188 -25.84 16.78 -6.54
N VAL A 189 -25.27 17.90 -6.08
CA VAL A 189 -24.15 18.57 -6.78
C VAL A 189 -22.93 17.66 -6.76
N LEU A 190 -22.60 17.03 -5.61
CA LEU A 190 -21.50 16.06 -5.52
C LEU A 190 -21.69 14.86 -6.44
N LEU A 191 -22.91 14.31 -6.49
CA LEU A 191 -23.22 13.20 -7.37
C LEU A 191 -23.07 13.58 -8.85
N VAL A 192 -23.59 14.75 -9.24
CA VAL A 192 -23.47 15.23 -10.63
C VAL A 192 -22.00 15.45 -10.99
N LEU A 193 -21.22 16.11 -10.10
CA LEU A 193 -19.78 16.31 -10.33
C LEU A 193 -19.03 14.98 -10.46
N ALA A 194 -19.32 14.01 -9.59
CA ALA A 194 -18.72 12.68 -9.66
C ALA A 194 -19.08 11.97 -10.98
N LEU A 195 -20.34 12.05 -11.42
CA LEU A 195 -20.77 11.45 -12.68
C LEU A 195 -20.11 12.12 -13.89
N VAL A 196 -20.05 13.46 -13.90
CA VAL A 196 -19.40 14.22 -15.00
C VAL A 196 -17.91 13.88 -15.06
N PHE A 197 -17.23 13.84 -13.91
CA PHE A 197 -15.83 13.46 -13.85
C PHE A 197 -15.62 12.02 -14.34
N SER A 198 -16.45 11.08 -13.89
CA SER A 198 -16.38 9.67 -14.31
C SER A 198 -16.65 9.49 -15.81
N ALA A 199 -17.64 10.20 -16.35
CA ALA A 199 -17.93 10.16 -17.78
C ALA A 199 -16.79 10.74 -18.62
N SER A 200 -16.19 11.84 -18.16
CA SER A 200 -15.02 12.44 -18.80
C SER A 200 -13.83 11.48 -18.79
N ALA A 201 -13.54 10.88 -17.62
CA ALA A 201 -12.47 9.90 -17.47
C ALA A 201 -12.71 8.65 -18.34
N ALA A 202 -13.95 8.17 -18.43
CA ALA A 202 -14.30 7.05 -19.29
C ALA A 202 -14.07 7.39 -20.77
N GLY A 203 -14.37 8.63 -21.20
CA GLY A 203 -14.07 9.11 -22.56
C GLY A 203 -12.58 9.06 -22.88
N TYR A 204 -11.72 9.47 -21.94
CA TYR A 204 -10.27 9.35 -22.12
C TYR A 204 -9.77 7.92 -22.08
N ALA A 205 -10.38 7.06 -21.27
CA ALA A 205 -9.98 5.65 -21.13
C ALA A 205 -10.14 4.85 -22.43
N THR A 206 -11.06 5.24 -23.32
CA THR A 206 -11.24 4.56 -24.61
C THR A 206 -10.07 4.77 -25.58
N GLY A 207 -9.20 5.76 -25.31
CA GLY A 207 -7.99 6.04 -26.10
C GLY A 207 -6.72 5.44 -25.51
N VAL A 208 -6.82 4.72 -24.38
CA VAL A 208 -5.66 4.05 -23.78
C VAL A 208 -5.37 2.77 -24.53
N ASP A 209 -4.16 2.67 -25.07
CA ASP A 209 -3.67 1.43 -25.66
C ASP A 209 -3.46 0.40 -24.57
N THR A 210 -4.08 -0.76 -24.72
CA THR A 210 -3.99 -1.90 -23.79
C THR A 210 -3.09 -3.01 -24.34
N SER A 211 -2.41 -2.79 -25.47
CA SER A 211 -1.40 -3.72 -25.96
C SER A 211 -0.21 -3.71 -25.02
N PHE A 212 0.26 -4.90 -24.68
CA PHE A 212 1.40 -5.09 -23.79
C PHE A 212 2.59 -5.55 -24.61
N SER A 213 3.63 -4.71 -24.68
CA SER A 213 4.91 -5.08 -25.26
C SER A 213 6.00 -5.16 -24.17
N GLN A 214 7.10 -5.84 -24.46
CA GLN A 214 8.22 -5.94 -23.53
C GLN A 214 8.92 -4.59 -23.35
N GLU A 215 8.76 -3.71 -24.31
CA GLU A 215 9.27 -2.34 -24.33
C GLU A 215 8.57 -1.45 -23.30
N ASP A 216 7.28 -1.72 -22.99
CA ASP A 216 6.51 -0.98 -21.98
C ASP A 216 7.09 -1.07 -20.57
N PHE A 217 8.00 -2.04 -20.33
CA PHE A 217 8.74 -2.15 -19.07
C PHE A 217 10.04 -1.33 -19.03
N LEU A 218 10.43 -0.77 -20.15
CA LEU A 218 11.60 0.11 -20.20
C LEU A 218 11.20 1.50 -19.70
N PRO A 219 12.10 2.20 -18.99
CA PRO A 219 11.86 3.60 -18.64
C PRO A 219 11.67 4.44 -19.93
N PRO A 220 10.82 5.46 -19.90
CA PRO A 220 10.64 6.32 -21.07
C PRO A 220 11.96 7.02 -21.43
N GLU A 221 12.23 7.12 -22.72
CA GLU A 221 13.44 7.75 -23.26
C GLU A 221 13.58 9.21 -22.80
N GLU A 222 12.46 9.94 -22.76
CA GLU A 222 12.42 11.29 -22.25
C GLU A 222 11.62 11.35 -20.94
N VAL A 223 12.29 11.70 -19.87
CA VAL A 223 11.63 11.97 -18.59
C VAL A 223 10.92 13.32 -18.66
N SER A 224 9.64 13.35 -18.26
CA SER A 224 8.86 14.59 -18.19
C SER A 224 9.64 15.71 -17.48
N PRO A 225 9.64 16.96 -18.02
CA PRO A 225 10.31 18.11 -17.38
C PRO A 225 9.88 18.35 -15.92
N LEU A 226 8.64 18.02 -15.59
CA LEU A 226 8.11 18.09 -14.22
C LEU A 226 8.81 17.11 -13.27
N LEU A 227 9.19 15.92 -13.75
CA LEU A 227 9.88 14.92 -12.95
C LEU A 227 11.37 15.23 -12.85
N LYS A 228 11.98 15.81 -13.90
CA LYS A 228 13.37 16.30 -13.86
C LYS A 228 13.58 17.49 -12.90
N ALA A 229 12.52 18.23 -12.59
CA ALA A 229 12.55 19.34 -11.63
C ALA A 229 12.51 18.91 -10.17
N LEU A 230 12.30 17.63 -9.88
CA LEU A 230 12.31 17.09 -8.53
C LEU A 230 13.76 17.06 -7.98
N PRO A 231 13.97 17.35 -6.68
CA PRO A 231 15.28 17.21 -6.07
C PRO A 231 15.68 15.73 -5.96
N GLU A 232 16.98 15.43 -6.09
CA GLU A 232 17.50 14.09 -5.78
C GLU A 232 17.18 13.69 -4.33
N PRO A 233 16.79 12.44 -4.06
CA PRO A 233 16.81 11.22 -4.92
C PRO A 233 15.49 10.94 -5.66
N PHE A 234 14.62 11.92 -5.81
CA PHE A 234 13.27 11.76 -6.40
C PHE A 234 13.24 12.01 -7.91
N ALA A 235 14.25 12.70 -8.45
CA ALA A 235 14.38 12.85 -9.89
C ALA A 235 14.80 11.50 -10.52
N PRO A 236 14.09 11.02 -11.54
CA PRO A 236 14.52 9.86 -12.30
C PRO A 236 15.80 10.22 -13.09
N SER A 237 16.76 9.30 -13.11
CA SER A 237 17.97 9.42 -13.94
C SER A 237 17.67 9.03 -15.38
N ASP A 238 18.29 9.71 -16.33
CA ASP A 238 18.28 9.29 -17.73
C ASP A 238 19.07 7.96 -17.84
N TYR A 239 18.53 6.98 -18.56
CA TYR A 239 19.17 5.66 -18.72
C TYR A 239 19.72 5.54 -20.14
N ASP A 240 21.02 5.60 -20.30
CA ASP A 240 21.71 5.39 -21.59
C ASP A 240 21.38 4.04 -22.23
N ALA A 241 21.04 3.04 -21.40
CA ALA A 241 20.65 1.71 -21.88
C ALA A 241 19.34 1.73 -22.71
N VAL A 242 18.41 2.64 -22.40
CA VAL A 242 17.14 2.77 -23.14
C VAL A 242 17.38 3.38 -24.50
N ALA A 243 18.19 4.44 -24.58
CA ALA A 243 18.57 5.05 -25.85
C ALA A 243 19.31 4.06 -26.77
N THR A 244 20.15 3.19 -26.19
CA THR A 244 20.84 2.14 -26.93
C THR A 244 19.88 1.05 -27.45
N LEU A 245 18.91 0.66 -26.64
CA LEU A 245 17.89 -0.34 -27.05
C LEU A 245 16.98 0.21 -28.15
N ASN A 246 16.50 1.44 -28.03
CA ASN A 246 15.68 2.10 -29.06
C ASN A 246 16.47 2.27 -30.36
N PHE A 247 17.74 2.64 -30.29
CA PHE A 247 18.62 2.70 -31.45
C PHE A 247 18.78 1.34 -32.15
N LEU A 248 18.93 0.26 -31.36
CA LEU A 248 19.01 -1.09 -31.91
C LEU A 248 17.68 -1.54 -32.55
N GLU A 249 16.56 -1.10 -32.02
CA GLU A 249 15.25 -1.43 -32.53
C GLU A 249 14.89 -0.66 -33.82
N ASP A 250 15.24 0.62 -33.89
CA ASP A 250 15.06 1.45 -35.10
C ASP A 250 15.96 1.02 -36.28
N GLU A 251 17.21 0.63 -35.99
CA GLU A 251 18.17 0.28 -37.02
C GLU A 251 18.14 -1.22 -37.40
N PHE A 252 17.72 -2.06 -36.48
CA PHE A 252 17.64 -3.51 -36.65
C PHE A 252 16.20 -3.95 -36.43
N THR A 253 15.34 -3.91 -37.42
CA THR A 253 13.96 -4.40 -37.38
C THR A 253 13.92 -5.79 -36.73
N ALA A 254 13.94 -5.86 -35.42
CA ALA A 254 13.72 -7.06 -34.63
C ALA A 254 12.23 -7.38 -34.66
N SER A 255 11.78 -7.94 -35.76
CA SER A 255 10.45 -8.52 -35.85
C SER A 255 10.27 -9.52 -34.73
N GLN A 256 9.38 -9.16 -33.78
CA GLN A 256 8.70 -10.08 -32.87
C GLN A 256 9.52 -11.30 -32.42
N GLY A 257 10.26 -11.18 -31.32
CA GLY A 257 10.73 -12.33 -30.55
C GLY A 257 11.70 -13.30 -31.26
N GLY A 258 12.37 -12.89 -32.32
CA GLY A 258 13.32 -13.69 -33.02
C GLY A 258 14.66 -13.77 -32.25
N SER A 259 15.00 -14.92 -31.69
CA SER A 259 16.36 -15.21 -31.25
C SER A 259 17.31 -15.12 -32.45
N VAL A 260 18.29 -14.19 -32.40
CA VAL A 260 19.39 -14.16 -33.37
C VAL A 260 20.35 -15.30 -33.00
N THR A 261 20.39 -16.35 -33.78
CA THR A 261 21.38 -17.41 -33.63
C THR A 261 22.60 -17.05 -34.45
N ILE A 262 23.67 -16.65 -33.81
CA ILE A 262 24.97 -16.40 -34.48
C ILE A 262 25.71 -17.73 -34.57
N TYR A 263 25.90 -18.23 -35.80
CA TYR A 263 26.77 -19.36 -36.06
C TYR A 263 28.21 -18.80 -36.23
N LEU A 264 29.09 -19.17 -35.32
CA LEU A 264 30.55 -18.93 -35.49
C LEU A 264 31.14 -20.16 -36.21
N GLU A 265 31.64 -19.96 -37.41
CA GLU A 265 32.47 -20.95 -38.13
C GLU A 265 33.92 -20.97 -37.59
#